data_be3135d93df6a1a10a4b790c48c38c6c
#
_entry.id   be3135d93df6a1a10a4b790c48c38c6c
#
_cell.length_a   1.000
_cell.length_b   1.000
_cell.length_c   1.000
_cell.angle_alpha   90.00
_cell.angle_beta   90.00
_cell.angle_gamma   90.00
#
_symmetry.space_group_name_H-M   'P 1'
#
loop_
_entity.id
_entity.type
_entity.pdbx_description
1 polymer ?
#
loop_
_entity_poly.entity_id
_entity_poly.type
_entity_poly.pdbx_seq_one_letter_code
_entity_poly.pdbx_strand_id
1 'polypeptide(L)'
;MDQKRIGIEKSMKLSNFLAEQILNEESAIKTIVAIYPGRFQPMGKHHAKTYKWLQSQFKDAYVATSNKIALPKSPFSFNEKKKIINSHGISNVVQVKNPYKAEEITSQFDPETTAVIFMVGEKDMQESPRV
;
A
#
# COMPACT_ATOMS: atom_id res chain seq x y z
N MET A 1 4.13 18.86 2.59
CA MET A 1 4.08 18.52 1.87
C MET A 1 3.18 17.80 1.48
N ASP A 2 2.73 17.90 0.66
CA ASP A 2 1.52 17.46 0.40
C ASP A 2 1.48 16.36 -0.54
N GLN A 3 1.61 15.18 -0.06
CA GLN A 3 1.32 13.98 -0.82
C GLN A 3 -0.18 13.75 -0.76
N LYS A 4 -0.76 13.50 -1.91
CA LYS A 4 -2.17 13.17 -1.94
C LYS A 4 -2.36 11.72 -1.57
N ARG A 5 -3.29 11.45 -0.69
CA ARG A 5 -3.59 10.11 -0.24
C ARG A 5 -5.01 9.77 -0.63
N ILE A 6 -5.16 8.66 -1.32
CA ILE A 6 -6.46 8.24 -1.84
C ILE A 6 -6.69 6.80 -1.42
N GLY A 7 -7.80 6.56 -0.77
CA GLY A 7 -8.20 5.21 -0.43
C GLY A 7 -8.89 4.57 -1.61
N ILE A 8 -8.42 3.40 -2.00
CA ILE A 8 -9.02 2.68 -3.10
C ILE A 8 -9.41 1.33 -2.59
N GLU A 9 -10.69 1.09 -2.46
CA GLU A 9 -11.06 -0.20 -1.96
C GLU A 9 -12.05 -0.92 -2.83
N LYS A 10 -12.83 -0.25 -3.59
CA LYS A 10 -13.92 -0.92 -4.25
C LYS A 10 -13.81 -1.00 -5.75
N SER A 11 -13.25 -0.05 -6.39
CA SER A 11 -13.39 0.04 -7.82
C SER A 11 -12.05 0.14 -8.51
N MET A 12 -11.71 -0.91 -9.23
CA MET A 12 -10.50 -0.91 -10.03
C MET A 12 -10.59 0.11 -11.16
N LYS A 13 -11.80 0.31 -11.70
CA LYS A 13 -12.00 1.32 -12.74
C LYS A 13 -11.80 2.72 -12.16
N LEU A 14 -12.29 2.92 -10.95
CA LEU A 14 -12.16 4.21 -10.31
C LEU A 14 -10.69 4.54 -10.07
N SER A 15 -9.89 3.55 -9.66
CA SER A 15 -8.48 3.82 -9.41
C SER A 15 -7.77 4.22 -10.68
N ASN A 16 -8.10 3.62 -11.83
CA ASN A 16 -7.50 4.03 -13.09
C ASN A 16 -7.89 5.45 -13.46
N PHE A 17 -9.16 5.79 -13.25
CA PHE A 17 -9.62 7.13 -13.53
C PHE A 17 -8.89 8.16 -12.66
N LEU A 18 -8.75 7.86 -11.36
CA LEU A 18 -8.07 8.78 -10.47
C LEU A 18 -6.61 8.94 -10.83
N ALA A 19 -5.96 7.86 -11.24
CA ALA A 19 -4.56 7.96 -11.66
C ALA A 19 -4.44 8.87 -12.87
N GLU A 20 -5.32 8.74 -13.83
CA GLU A 20 -5.28 9.61 -15.00
C GLU A 20 -5.55 11.05 -14.64
N GLN A 21 -6.50 11.28 -13.75
CA GLN A 21 -6.81 12.63 -13.32
C GLN A 21 -5.60 13.30 -12.67
N ILE A 22 -4.91 12.57 -11.82
CA ILE A 22 -3.76 13.12 -11.12
C ILE A 22 -2.65 13.46 -12.11
N LEU A 23 -2.37 12.55 -13.03
CA LEU A 23 -1.26 12.74 -13.96
C LEU A 23 -1.56 13.79 -15.04
N ASN A 24 -2.84 14.00 -15.33
CA ASN A 24 -3.22 14.96 -16.36
C ASN A 24 -3.47 16.35 -15.83
N GLU A 25 -3.45 16.53 -14.51
CA GLU A 25 -3.57 17.87 -13.97
C GLU A 25 -2.37 18.68 -14.38
N GLU A 26 -2.55 19.96 -14.42
CA GLU A 26 -1.43 20.84 -14.66
C GLU A 26 -0.49 20.90 -13.48
N SER A 27 -0.74 20.14 -12.50
CA SER A 27 0.15 20.07 -11.36
C SER A 27 1.46 19.44 -11.77
N ALA A 28 2.41 19.49 -10.88
CA ALA A 28 3.69 18.88 -11.10
C ALA A 28 3.69 17.39 -10.76
N ILE A 29 2.55 16.77 -10.56
CA ILE A 29 2.51 15.34 -10.20
C ILE A 29 3.02 14.51 -11.38
N LYS A 30 4.08 13.77 -11.11
CA LYS A 30 4.73 12.94 -12.12
C LYS A 30 4.82 11.48 -11.73
N THR A 31 4.61 11.16 -10.47
CA THR A 31 4.76 9.81 -9.97
C THR A 31 3.60 9.46 -9.07
N ILE A 32 3.10 8.24 -9.22
CA ILE A 32 2.09 7.70 -8.31
C ILE A 32 2.71 6.49 -7.62
N VAL A 33 2.72 6.54 -6.29
CA VAL A 33 3.21 5.43 -5.48
C VAL A 33 2.00 4.77 -4.84
N ALA A 34 1.84 3.49 -5.09
CA ALA A 34 0.73 2.72 -4.55
C ALA A 34 1.22 1.83 -3.43
N ILE A 35 0.56 1.88 -2.29
CA ILE A 35 0.98 1.15 -1.10
C ILE A 35 -0.17 0.27 -0.63
N TYR A 36 0.14 -0.99 -0.37
CA TYR A 36 -0.80 -1.92 0.21
C TYR A 36 -0.37 -2.20 1.65
N PRO A 37 -0.97 -1.50 2.61
CA PRO A 37 -0.54 -1.64 4.00
C PRO A 37 -1.31 -2.73 4.71
N GLY A 38 -0.70 -3.34 5.71
CA GLY A 38 -1.41 -4.29 6.51
C GLY A 38 -0.51 -5.02 7.49
N ARG A 39 -1.15 -5.79 8.36
CA ARG A 39 -0.41 -6.61 9.30
C ARG A 39 0.09 -7.89 8.64
N PHE A 40 -0.69 -8.45 7.74
CA PHE A 40 -0.35 -9.66 7.00
C PHE A 40 0.17 -10.77 7.92
N GLN A 41 -0.74 -11.31 8.74
CA GLN A 41 -0.42 -12.29 9.76
C GLN A 41 -1.17 -13.62 9.53
N PRO A 42 -0.91 -14.34 8.42
CA PRO A 42 -0.09 -13.99 7.26
C PRO A 42 -0.90 -13.44 6.11
N MET A 43 -0.21 -13.10 5.03
CA MET A 43 -0.90 -12.70 3.80
C MET A 43 -1.62 -13.92 3.22
N GLY A 44 -2.90 -13.77 2.95
CA GLY A 44 -3.68 -14.84 2.31
C GLY A 44 -3.74 -14.67 0.81
N LYS A 45 -4.39 -15.64 0.16
CA LYS A 45 -4.50 -15.61 -1.29
C LYS A 45 -5.22 -14.37 -1.80
N HIS A 46 -6.26 -13.96 -1.10
CA HIS A 46 -7.02 -12.79 -1.54
C HIS A 46 -6.20 -11.52 -1.41
N HIS A 47 -5.35 -11.42 -0.39
CA HIS A 47 -4.46 -10.28 -0.26
C HIS A 47 -3.46 -10.25 -1.42
N ALA A 48 -2.91 -11.42 -1.74
CA ALA A 48 -1.94 -11.49 -2.83
C ALA A 48 -2.57 -11.10 -4.15
N LYS A 49 -3.79 -11.54 -4.38
CA LYS A 49 -4.49 -11.21 -5.60
C LYS A 49 -4.75 -9.72 -5.72
N THR A 50 -5.14 -9.10 -4.60
CA THR A 50 -5.38 -7.66 -4.57
C THR A 50 -4.11 -6.89 -4.86
N TYR A 51 -3.00 -7.28 -4.23
CA TYR A 51 -1.75 -6.59 -4.49
C TYR A 51 -1.28 -6.76 -5.91
N LYS A 52 -1.43 -7.95 -6.48
CA LYS A 52 -1.01 -8.17 -7.87
C LYS A 52 -1.80 -7.30 -8.83
N TRP A 53 -3.08 -7.10 -8.54
CA TRP A 53 -3.84 -6.15 -9.33
C TRP A 53 -3.26 -4.74 -9.19
N LEU A 54 -2.97 -4.33 -7.95
CA LEU A 54 -2.40 -3.01 -7.71
C LEU A 54 -1.10 -2.83 -8.48
N GLN A 55 -0.26 -3.85 -8.43
CA GLN A 55 1.03 -3.81 -9.10
C GLN A 55 0.88 -3.71 -10.61
N SER A 56 -0.19 -4.29 -11.16
CA SER A 56 -0.44 -4.22 -12.59
C SER A 56 -0.91 -2.83 -13.03
N GLN A 57 -1.42 -2.03 -12.09
CA GLN A 57 -1.94 -0.71 -12.40
C GLN A 57 -0.92 0.40 -12.14
N PHE A 58 0.00 0.18 -11.24
CA PHE A 58 0.94 1.22 -10.84
C PHE A 58 2.36 0.68 -10.85
N LYS A 59 3.24 1.43 -11.50
CA LYS A 59 4.63 1.01 -11.63
C LYS A 59 5.32 0.93 -10.26
N ASP A 60 5.04 1.88 -9.40
CA ASP A 60 5.66 1.93 -8.08
C ASP A 60 4.65 1.45 -7.05
N ALA A 61 4.62 0.14 -6.83
CA ALA A 61 3.68 -0.47 -5.88
C ALA A 61 4.46 -1.28 -4.85
N TYR A 62 4.05 -1.14 -3.58
CA TYR A 62 4.74 -1.76 -2.45
C TYR A 62 3.76 -2.36 -1.46
N VAL A 63 4.18 -3.45 -0.83
CA VAL A 63 3.51 -3.97 0.36
C VAL A 63 4.23 -3.38 1.56
N ALA A 64 3.49 -2.76 2.46
CA ALA A 64 4.07 -2.16 3.65
C ALA A 64 3.56 -2.91 4.88
N THR A 65 4.48 -3.44 5.68
CA THR A 65 4.11 -4.15 6.89
C THR A 65 5.20 -3.96 7.94
N SER A 66 4.84 -4.13 9.20
CA SER A 66 5.76 -3.84 10.28
C SER A 66 6.42 -5.12 10.79
N ASN A 67 7.38 -4.94 11.69
CA ASN A 67 8.01 -6.06 12.38
C ASN A 67 7.41 -6.27 13.76
N LYS A 68 6.26 -5.67 14.03
CA LYS A 68 5.64 -5.77 15.33
C LYS A 68 5.10 -7.18 15.57
N ILE A 69 5.45 -7.76 16.70
CA ILE A 69 4.93 -9.05 17.12
C ILE A 69 4.09 -8.81 18.35
N ALA A 70 2.85 -9.31 18.32
CA ALA A 70 1.95 -9.16 19.45
C ALA A 70 1.06 -10.40 19.48
N LEU A 71 1.38 -11.32 20.39
CA LEU A 71 0.61 -12.54 20.54
C LEU A 71 -0.74 -12.23 21.16
N PRO A 72 -1.76 -13.00 20.79
CA PRO A 72 -1.75 -14.11 19.83
C PRO A 72 -2.07 -13.66 18.39
N LYS A 73 -2.45 -12.41 18.18
CA LYS A 73 -2.99 -12.00 16.87
C LYS A 73 -1.92 -11.71 15.84
N SER A 74 -0.73 -11.35 16.27
CA SER A 74 0.33 -10.98 15.34
C SER A 74 1.61 -11.75 15.69
N PRO A 75 1.63 -13.07 15.42
CA PRO A 75 2.76 -13.89 15.82
C PRO A 75 3.96 -13.83 14.89
N PHE A 76 3.81 -13.28 13.68
CA PHE A 76 4.88 -13.34 12.70
C PHE A 76 5.73 -12.08 12.71
N SER A 77 7.05 -12.27 12.65
CA SER A 77 7.99 -11.18 12.46
C SER A 77 7.94 -10.70 11.02
N PHE A 78 8.61 -9.59 10.75
CA PHE A 78 8.68 -9.10 9.37
C PHE A 78 9.32 -10.14 8.45
N ASN A 79 10.41 -10.78 8.90
CA ASN A 79 11.08 -11.75 8.06
C ASN A 79 10.18 -12.93 7.73
N GLU A 80 9.40 -13.38 8.70
CA GLU A 80 8.47 -14.48 8.46
C GLU A 80 7.37 -14.06 7.49
N LYS A 81 6.85 -12.85 7.68
CA LYS A 81 5.84 -12.33 6.77
C LYS A 81 6.39 -12.18 5.36
N LYS A 82 7.61 -11.70 5.25
CA LYS A 82 8.22 -11.50 3.95
C LYS A 82 8.37 -12.82 3.20
N LYS A 83 8.75 -13.87 3.90
CA LYS A 83 8.86 -15.19 3.27
C LYS A 83 7.53 -15.65 2.72
N ILE A 84 6.47 -15.46 3.50
CA ILE A 84 5.15 -15.87 3.07
C ILE A 84 4.70 -15.03 1.88
N ILE A 85 4.90 -13.73 1.95
CA ILE A 85 4.52 -12.84 0.85
C ILE A 85 5.29 -13.17 -0.41
N ASN A 86 6.60 -13.43 -0.27
CA ASN A 86 7.39 -13.83 -1.42
C ASN A 86 6.90 -15.13 -2.04
N SER A 87 6.35 -16.04 -1.22
CA SER A 87 5.84 -17.30 -1.75
C SER A 87 4.62 -17.09 -2.64
N HIS A 88 3.97 -15.95 -2.56
CA HIS A 88 2.88 -15.59 -3.46
C HIS A 88 3.37 -14.91 -4.73
N GLY A 89 4.69 -14.83 -4.92
CA GLY A 89 5.25 -14.18 -6.10
C GLY A 89 5.38 -12.67 -5.98
N ILE A 90 5.37 -12.15 -4.77
CA ILE A 90 5.44 -10.72 -4.52
C ILE A 90 6.79 -10.41 -3.89
N SER A 91 7.53 -9.48 -4.47
CA SER A 91 8.87 -9.14 -3.99
C SER A 91 8.99 -7.75 -3.38
N ASN A 92 8.07 -6.85 -3.68
CA ASN A 92 8.17 -5.46 -3.18
C ASN A 92 7.56 -5.32 -1.80
N VAL A 93 8.23 -5.89 -0.82
CA VAL A 93 7.76 -5.89 0.57
C VAL A 93 8.72 -5.04 1.39
N VAL A 94 8.21 -4.03 2.08
CA VAL A 94 9.03 -3.09 2.82
C VAL A 94 8.62 -3.08 4.29
N GLN A 95 9.62 -3.16 5.14
CA GLN A 95 9.39 -3.04 6.58
C GLN A 95 9.21 -1.59 6.95
N VAL A 96 8.12 -1.28 7.62
CA VAL A 96 7.82 0.08 8.05
C VAL A 96 7.34 0.05 9.49
N LYS A 97 7.45 1.18 10.18
CA LYS A 97 6.95 1.26 11.54
C LYS A 97 5.44 1.31 11.57
N ASN A 98 4.86 2.12 10.72
CA ASN A 98 3.41 2.25 10.63
C ASN A 98 2.99 2.03 9.18
N PRO A 99 2.39 0.87 8.88
CA PRO A 99 2.02 0.57 7.49
C PRO A 99 1.08 1.59 6.87
N TYR A 100 0.25 2.22 7.69
CA TYR A 100 -0.74 3.15 7.17
C TYR A 100 -0.18 4.54 6.94
N LYS A 101 1.08 4.76 7.29
CA LYS A 101 1.80 5.97 6.93
C LYS A 101 2.93 5.66 5.96
N ALA A 102 3.59 4.53 6.18
CA ALA A 102 4.64 4.01 5.31
C ALA A 102 5.68 5.07 4.96
N GLU A 103 6.14 5.81 5.96
CA GLU A 103 7.06 6.92 5.72
C GLU A 103 8.37 6.45 5.12
N GLU A 104 8.78 5.23 5.45
CA GLU A 104 10.02 4.67 4.92
C GLU A 104 9.96 4.51 3.40
N ILE A 105 8.76 4.40 2.85
CA ILE A 105 8.59 4.34 1.41
C ILE A 105 8.43 5.73 0.84
N THR A 106 7.52 6.51 1.42
CA THR A 106 7.16 7.80 0.83
C THR A 106 8.29 8.80 0.91
N SER A 107 9.17 8.66 1.90
CA SER A 107 10.30 9.60 2.04
C SER A 107 11.30 9.49 0.90
N GLN A 108 11.23 8.43 0.11
CA GLN A 108 12.13 8.26 -1.02
C GLN A 108 11.68 9.03 -2.26
N PHE A 109 10.52 9.64 -2.21
CA PHE A 109 9.94 10.33 -3.35
C PHE A 109 9.75 11.80 -3.06
N ASP A 110 9.77 12.60 -4.11
CA ASP A 110 9.58 14.03 -4.00
C ASP A 110 8.11 14.32 -3.67
N PRO A 111 7.81 14.87 -2.51
CA PRO A 111 6.40 15.07 -2.13
C PRO A 111 5.68 16.08 -3.01
N GLU A 112 6.41 16.95 -3.70
CA GLU A 112 5.74 17.93 -4.55
C GLU A 112 5.33 17.34 -5.90
N THR A 113 5.92 16.23 -6.29
CA THR A 113 5.63 15.62 -7.58
C THR A 113 5.05 14.22 -7.46
N THR A 114 4.78 13.75 -6.24
CA THR A 114 4.35 12.38 -6.01
C THR A 114 2.98 12.35 -5.35
N ALA A 115 2.10 11.53 -5.91
CA ALA A 115 0.83 11.20 -5.27
C ALA A 115 0.96 9.83 -4.66
N VAL A 116 0.42 9.65 -3.45
CA VAL A 116 0.48 8.38 -2.75
C VAL A 116 -0.92 7.82 -2.61
N ILE A 117 -1.08 6.58 -3.03
CA ILE A 117 -2.36 5.88 -2.97
C ILE A 117 -2.20 4.72 -2.01
N PHE A 118 -3.10 4.64 -1.03
CA PHE A 118 -3.14 3.50 -0.11
C PHE A 118 -4.32 2.63 -0.45
N MET A 119 -4.07 1.35 -0.73
CA MET A 119 -5.13 0.39 -0.99
C MET A 119 -5.51 -0.22 0.35
N VAL A 120 -6.73 0.03 0.81
CA VAL A 120 -7.18 -0.51 2.09
C VAL A 120 -8.46 -1.31 1.87
N GLY A 121 -8.70 -2.27 2.75
CA GLY A 121 -9.89 -3.06 2.67
C GLY A 121 -11.12 -2.31 3.14
N GLU A 122 -12.27 -2.76 2.70
CA GLU A 122 -13.52 -2.13 3.07
C GLU A 122 -13.72 -2.11 4.57
N LYS A 123 -13.31 -3.18 5.23
CA LYS A 123 -13.44 -3.27 6.67
C LYS A 123 -12.64 -2.16 7.36
N ASP A 124 -11.44 -1.90 6.85
CA ASP A 124 -10.60 -0.86 7.44
C ASP A 124 -11.23 0.52 7.26
N MET A 125 -11.92 0.71 6.16
CA MET A 125 -12.57 1.99 5.91
C MET A 125 -13.77 2.22 6.81
N GLN A 126 -14.46 1.15 7.17
CA GLN A 126 -15.66 1.24 7.99
C GLN A 126 -15.34 1.38 9.47
N GLU A 127 -14.20 0.90 9.88
CA GLU A 127 -13.79 1.08 11.26
C GLU A 127 -13.29 2.49 11.43
N SER A 128 -13.07 2.88 12.67
CA SER A 128 -12.63 4.23 12.89
C SER A 128 -11.37 4.51 12.10
N PRO A 129 -11.18 5.76 11.75
CA PRO A 129 -10.04 6.14 10.95
C PRO A 129 -8.74 5.69 11.59
N ARG A 130 -7.94 5.11 10.75
CA ARG A 130 -6.69 4.67 11.23
C ARG A 130 -5.64 5.56 10.76
N VAL A 131 -5.77 6.71 10.93
CA VAL A 131 -4.81 7.65 10.38
C VAL A 131 -3.64 7.86 11.29
#